data_acc2d589c4c0c03119d67b1449354484
#
_entry.id   acc2d589c4c0c03119d67b1449354484
#
_cell.length_a   1.000
_cell.length_b   1.000
_cell.length_c   1.000
_cell.angle_alpha   90.00
_cell.angle_beta   90.00
_cell.angle_gamma   90.00
#
_symmetry.space_group_name_H-M   'P 1'
#
loop_
_entity.id
_entity.type
_entity.pdbx_description
1 polymer ?
#
loop_
_entity_poly.entity_id
_entity_poly.type
_entity_poly.pdbx_seq_one_letter_code
_entity_poly.pdbx_strand_id
1 'polypeptide(L)'
;MALQGKGTWIWKIPQCEGGDPTAIANVASNAGFSHVIIKIADSSYAYNVNKTTGEDLIPRVVSALRQKGISVWGWHYVYGYNPSGEAAIAISQCSKYSLDGYVIDAETEYTQTGREAVARSFMSALRAGMPSMPMALSTYRWPSYHGNFPYNAFLEKCDYAMPQVYWMQAHNPVYDLTKSYKEFMALAAA
;
A
#
# COMPACT_ATOMS: atom_id res chain seq x y z
N MET A 1 -11.86 -2.09 11.03
CA MET A 1 -12.93 -2.52 10.10
C MET A 1 -12.27 -3.23 8.92
N ALA A 2 -12.88 -4.28 8.39
CA ALA A 2 -12.37 -4.94 7.18
C ALA A 2 -12.42 -3.98 5.99
N LEU A 3 -11.41 -3.99 5.13
CA LEU A 3 -11.39 -3.22 3.89
C LEU A 3 -12.44 -3.80 2.94
N GLN A 4 -13.42 -3.01 2.57
CA GLN A 4 -14.55 -3.42 1.72
C GLN A 4 -14.83 -2.40 0.63
N GLY A 5 -15.55 -2.84 -0.41
CA GLY A 5 -15.94 -1.98 -1.53
C GLY A 5 -14.80 -1.75 -2.52
N LYS A 6 -14.91 -0.67 -3.27
CA LYS A 6 -13.90 -0.29 -4.26
C LYS A 6 -13.13 0.95 -3.79
N GLY A 7 -11.88 1.03 -4.17
CA GLY A 7 -11.02 2.16 -3.85
C GLY A 7 -10.11 2.53 -5.01
N THR A 8 -9.29 3.53 -4.81
CA THR A 8 -8.29 3.95 -5.78
C THR A 8 -6.96 4.29 -5.12
N TRP A 9 -5.91 4.28 -5.92
CA TRP A 9 -4.57 4.64 -5.49
C TRP A 9 -4.22 6.04 -5.97
N ILE A 10 -3.59 6.81 -5.11
CA ILE A 10 -2.98 8.10 -5.47
C ILE A 10 -1.46 7.97 -5.34
N TRP A 11 -0.77 8.10 -6.45
CA TRP A 11 0.70 8.16 -6.45
C TRP A 11 1.18 9.58 -6.15
N LYS A 12 0.81 10.54 -7.00
CA LYS A 12 1.24 11.94 -6.89
C LYS A 12 0.01 12.83 -6.77
N ILE A 13 -0.18 13.42 -5.61
CA ILE A 13 -1.31 14.32 -5.34
C ILE A 13 -1.43 15.44 -6.41
N PRO A 14 -0.34 16.12 -6.83
CA PRO A 14 -0.46 17.18 -7.83
C PRO A 14 -0.96 16.72 -9.21
N GLN A 15 -0.92 15.41 -9.49
CA GLN A 15 -1.40 14.82 -10.75
C GLN A 15 -2.86 14.34 -10.66
N CYS A 16 -3.47 14.42 -9.46
CA CYS A 16 -4.87 14.07 -9.23
C CYS A 16 -5.66 15.38 -9.09
N GLU A 17 -6.57 15.65 -10.01
CA GLU A 17 -7.42 16.86 -9.99
C GLU A 17 -6.62 18.16 -9.74
N GLY A 18 -5.42 18.27 -10.33
CA GLY A 18 -4.52 19.41 -10.11
C GLY A 18 -4.01 19.57 -8.68
N GLY A 19 -4.19 18.55 -7.84
CA GLY A 19 -3.80 18.58 -6.42
C GLY A 19 -4.83 19.25 -5.52
N ASP A 20 -6.02 19.59 -6.03
CA ASP A 20 -7.08 20.19 -5.22
C ASP A 20 -7.75 19.14 -4.32
N PRO A 21 -7.63 19.26 -2.98
CA PRO A 21 -8.16 18.26 -2.05
C PRO A 21 -9.68 18.09 -2.14
N THR A 22 -10.40 19.16 -2.40
CA THR A 22 -11.86 19.15 -2.51
C THR A 22 -12.30 18.44 -3.79
N ALA A 23 -11.64 18.74 -4.91
CA ALA A 23 -11.90 18.09 -6.19
C ALA A 23 -11.60 16.59 -6.12
N ILE A 24 -10.44 16.19 -5.55
CA ILE A 24 -10.07 14.79 -5.32
C ILE A 24 -11.16 14.06 -4.50
N ALA A 25 -11.61 14.65 -3.40
CA ALA A 25 -12.63 14.05 -2.54
C ALA A 25 -13.99 13.95 -3.22
N ASN A 26 -14.37 14.94 -4.03
CA ASN A 26 -15.63 14.92 -4.80
C ASN A 26 -15.59 13.83 -5.87
N VAL A 27 -14.51 13.71 -6.63
CA VAL A 27 -14.36 12.65 -7.65
C VAL A 27 -14.41 11.27 -6.98
N ALA A 28 -13.70 11.07 -5.88
CA ALA A 28 -13.71 9.82 -5.13
C ALA A 28 -15.12 9.46 -4.61
N SER A 29 -15.84 10.43 -4.05
CA SER A 29 -17.20 10.25 -3.55
C SER A 29 -18.17 9.93 -4.68
N ASN A 30 -18.15 10.69 -5.78
CA ASN A 30 -19.00 10.47 -6.95
C ASN A 30 -18.76 9.12 -7.62
N ALA A 31 -17.51 8.62 -7.60
CA ALA A 31 -17.17 7.29 -8.07
C ALA A 31 -17.62 6.17 -7.10
N GLY A 32 -18.12 6.51 -5.93
CA GLY A 32 -18.55 5.59 -4.89
C GLY A 32 -17.37 4.81 -4.29
N PHE A 33 -16.20 5.44 -4.14
CA PHE A 33 -15.07 4.83 -3.46
C PHE A 33 -15.31 4.80 -1.96
N SER A 34 -15.08 3.64 -1.34
CA SER A 34 -15.11 3.44 0.10
C SER A 34 -13.78 3.82 0.77
N HIS A 35 -12.70 3.77 0.01
CA HIS A 35 -11.35 4.09 0.49
C HIS A 35 -10.46 4.66 -0.62
N VAL A 36 -9.45 5.43 -0.20
CA VAL A 36 -8.38 5.94 -1.06
C VAL A 36 -7.04 5.58 -0.43
N ILE A 37 -6.09 5.11 -1.23
CA ILE A 37 -4.77 4.66 -0.80
C ILE A 37 -3.73 5.65 -1.34
N ILE A 38 -3.14 6.48 -0.47
CA ILE A 38 -2.24 7.58 -0.86
C ILE A 38 -0.79 7.17 -0.65
N LYS A 39 0.11 7.45 -1.61
CA LYS A 39 1.56 7.26 -1.40
C LYS A 39 2.06 8.19 -0.29
N ILE A 40 2.52 7.60 0.81
CA ILE A 40 3.00 8.34 1.99
C ILE A 40 4.52 8.34 2.10
N ALA A 41 5.18 7.33 1.53
CA ALA A 41 6.63 7.19 1.58
C ALA A 41 7.18 6.44 0.35
N ASP A 42 8.49 6.62 0.12
CA ASP A 42 9.29 5.90 -0.87
C ASP A 42 10.66 5.62 -0.24
N SER A 43 11.07 4.36 -0.10
CA SER A 43 12.23 4.01 0.72
C SER A 43 12.11 4.64 2.14
N SER A 44 13.15 5.24 2.66
CA SER A 44 13.15 5.89 3.97
C SER A 44 12.73 7.37 3.95
N TYR A 45 12.02 7.81 2.90
CA TYR A 45 11.66 9.22 2.70
C TYR A 45 10.15 9.43 2.59
N ALA A 46 9.66 10.52 3.20
CA ALA A 46 8.27 10.95 3.03
C ALA A 46 7.97 11.30 1.55
N TYR A 47 6.77 10.99 1.10
CA TYR A 47 6.30 11.26 -0.26
C TYR A 47 5.16 12.29 -0.24
N ASN A 48 4.80 12.82 -1.42
CA ASN A 48 3.80 13.88 -1.57
C ASN A 48 4.10 15.14 -0.74
N VAL A 49 5.39 15.47 -0.64
CA VAL A 49 5.90 16.74 -0.12
C VAL A 49 6.32 17.60 -1.31
N ASN A 50 5.88 18.84 -1.35
CA ASN A 50 6.30 19.80 -2.37
C ASN A 50 7.81 20.10 -2.18
N LYS A 51 8.61 19.71 -3.18
CA LYS A 51 10.07 19.81 -3.10
C LYS A 51 10.59 21.26 -3.06
N THR A 52 9.80 22.21 -3.55
CA THR A 52 10.18 23.64 -3.59
C THR A 52 9.82 24.36 -2.30
N THR A 53 8.62 24.08 -1.76
CA THR A 53 8.10 24.79 -0.59
C THR A 53 8.27 24.02 0.71
N GLY A 54 8.50 22.71 0.65
CA GLY A 54 8.47 21.81 1.80
C GLY A 54 7.06 21.49 2.31
N GLU A 55 6.01 21.96 1.62
CA GLU A 55 4.63 21.74 2.02
C GLU A 55 4.26 20.25 1.94
N ASP A 56 3.70 19.72 3.02
CA ASP A 56 3.10 18.40 3.07
C ASP A 56 1.69 18.45 2.48
N LEU A 57 1.48 17.76 1.35
CA LEU A 57 0.22 17.80 0.61
C LEU A 57 -0.82 16.83 1.16
N ILE A 58 -0.43 15.82 1.96
CA ILE A 58 -1.28 14.73 2.40
C ILE A 58 -2.39 15.19 3.38
N PRO A 59 -2.10 16.01 4.42
CA PRO A 59 -3.10 16.32 5.45
C PRO A 59 -4.40 16.91 4.91
N ARG A 60 -4.31 17.79 3.91
CA ARG A 60 -5.48 18.44 3.31
C ARG A 60 -6.33 17.44 2.52
N VAL A 61 -5.71 16.51 1.80
CA VAL A 61 -6.41 15.45 1.06
C VAL A 61 -7.08 14.47 2.03
N VAL A 62 -6.39 14.04 3.08
CA VAL A 62 -6.94 13.17 4.13
C VAL A 62 -8.17 13.81 4.77
N SER A 63 -8.09 15.10 5.13
CA SER A 63 -9.22 15.83 5.71
C SER A 63 -10.43 15.88 4.78
N ALA A 64 -10.21 16.21 3.50
CA ALA A 64 -11.28 16.30 2.51
C ALA A 64 -11.97 14.95 2.24
N LEU A 65 -11.19 13.87 2.14
CA LEU A 65 -11.72 12.51 1.95
C LEU A 65 -12.56 12.06 3.16
N ARG A 66 -12.09 12.33 4.38
CA ARG A 66 -12.82 11.99 5.61
C ARG A 66 -14.14 12.75 5.76
N GLN A 67 -14.21 14.00 5.32
CA GLN A 67 -15.47 14.75 5.27
C GLN A 67 -16.51 14.10 4.36
N LYS A 68 -16.09 13.27 3.40
CA LYS A 68 -16.97 12.46 2.54
C LYS A 68 -17.21 11.04 3.08
N GLY A 69 -16.73 10.72 4.28
CA GLY A 69 -16.85 9.38 4.85
C GLY A 69 -15.95 8.32 4.19
N ILE A 70 -14.92 8.75 3.44
CA ILE A 70 -14.00 7.87 2.72
C ILE A 70 -12.83 7.55 3.64
N SER A 71 -12.54 6.24 3.81
CA SER A 71 -11.39 5.74 4.56
C SER A 71 -10.09 6.05 3.83
N VAL A 72 -9.02 6.39 4.56
CA VAL A 72 -7.75 6.76 3.96
C VAL A 72 -6.64 5.84 4.45
N TRP A 73 -6.05 5.12 3.50
CA TRP A 73 -4.90 4.26 3.70
C TRP A 73 -3.65 4.90 3.13
N GLY A 74 -2.50 4.53 3.68
CA GLY A 74 -1.20 4.92 3.11
C GLY A 74 -0.54 3.77 2.38
N TRP A 75 0.15 4.04 1.27
CA TRP A 75 1.01 3.06 0.63
C TRP A 75 2.45 3.55 0.51
N HIS A 76 3.38 2.60 0.50
CA HIS A 76 4.80 2.84 0.59
C HIS A 76 5.56 1.82 -0.27
N TYR A 77 6.35 2.28 -1.23
CA TYR A 77 7.24 1.42 -1.99
C TYR A 77 8.50 1.15 -1.18
N VAL A 78 8.75 -0.11 -0.88
CA VAL A 78 9.85 -0.58 -0.03
C VAL A 78 10.91 -1.33 -0.84
N TYR A 79 12.18 -1.04 -0.60
CA TYR A 79 13.31 -1.61 -1.31
C TYR A 79 14.06 -2.66 -0.50
N GLY A 80 13.91 -2.63 0.83
CA GLY A 80 14.64 -3.49 1.74
C GLY A 80 16.14 -3.18 1.85
N TYR A 81 16.57 -1.99 1.40
CA TYR A 81 17.97 -1.58 1.58
C TYR A 81 18.21 -0.96 2.97
N ASN A 82 17.18 -0.41 3.58
CA ASN A 82 17.21 0.13 4.93
C ASN A 82 15.89 -0.23 5.65
N PRO A 83 15.68 -1.50 6.03
CA PRO A 83 14.40 -1.95 6.55
C PRO A 83 13.97 -1.25 7.84
N SER A 84 14.91 -0.84 8.68
CA SER A 84 14.61 -0.06 9.89
C SER A 84 14.18 1.37 9.57
N GLY A 85 14.82 2.03 8.63
CA GLY A 85 14.44 3.37 8.16
C GLY A 85 13.11 3.36 7.41
N GLU A 86 12.88 2.34 6.57
CA GLU A 86 11.61 2.15 5.87
C GLU A 86 10.45 1.91 6.86
N ALA A 87 10.66 1.09 7.89
CA ALA A 87 9.67 0.90 8.94
C ALA A 87 9.42 2.17 9.75
N ALA A 88 10.48 2.90 10.14
CA ALA A 88 10.37 4.12 10.92
C ALA A 88 9.56 5.20 10.18
N ILE A 89 9.81 5.42 8.88
CA ILE A 89 9.05 6.39 8.10
C ILE A 89 7.59 5.97 7.95
N ALA A 90 7.31 4.68 7.72
CA ALA A 90 5.94 4.16 7.63
C ALA A 90 5.16 4.42 8.92
N ILE A 91 5.72 4.06 10.07
CA ILE A 91 5.12 4.28 11.39
C ILE A 91 4.85 5.77 11.63
N SER A 92 5.84 6.61 11.35
CA SER A 92 5.74 8.06 11.51
C SER A 92 4.62 8.65 10.65
N GLN A 93 4.55 8.30 9.35
CA GLN A 93 3.54 8.85 8.45
C GLN A 93 2.14 8.32 8.77
N CYS A 94 1.99 7.03 9.08
CA CYS A 94 0.70 6.46 9.48
C CYS A 94 0.15 7.15 10.74
N SER A 95 0.98 7.37 11.74
CA SER A 95 0.60 8.09 12.96
C SER A 95 0.28 9.56 12.68
N LYS A 96 1.15 10.26 11.94
CA LYS A 96 1.01 11.68 11.60
C LYS A 96 -0.34 11.99 10.94
N TYR A 97 -0.79 11.14 10.03
CA TYR A 97 -2.05 11.34 9.30
C TYR A 97 -3.22 10.56 9.90
N SER A 98 -3.00 9.81 11.00
CA SER A 98 -3.99 8.95 11.64
C SER A 98 -4.67 8.01 10.63
N LEU A 99 -3.89 7.33 9.78
CA LEU A 99 -4.42 6.53 8.68
C LEU A 99 -5.21 5.32 9.19
N ASP A 100 -6.14 4.85 8.35
CA ASP A 100 -7.03 3.72 8.65
C ASP A 100 -6.40 2.37 8.32
N GLY A 101 -5.28 2.38 7.59
CA GLY A 101 -4.50 1.20 7.23
C GLY A 101 -3.25 1.53 6.45
N TYR A 102 -2.41 0.53 6.24
CA TYR A 102 -1.11 0.66 5.58
C TYR A 102 -0.88 -0.44 4.55
N VAL A 103 -0.40 -0.06 3.37
CA VAL A 103 -0.09 -0.98 2.27
C VAL A 103 1.41 -0.95 1.99
N ILE A 104 2.02 -2.13 2.05
CA ILE A 104 3.40 -2.37 1.69
C ILE A 104 3.44 -2.70 0.20
N ASP A 105 4.14 -1.90 -0.60
CA ASP A 105 4.39 -2.18 -2.00
C ASP A 105 5.81 -2.70 -2.16
N ALA A 106 5.95 -4.02 -2.27
CA ALA A 106 7.22 -4.73 -2.33
C ALA A 106 7.30 -5.56 -3.61
N GLU A 107 8.37 -5.37 -4.36
CA GLU A 107 8.51 -5.94 -5.70
C GLU A 107 9.90 -6.57 -5.93
N THR A 108 10.52 -6.25 -7.08
CA THR A 108 11.73 -6.89 -7.62
C THR A 108 12.92 -6.92 -6.67
N GLU A 109 13.08 -5.91 -5.85
CA GLU A 109 14.19 -5.81 -4.91
C GLU A 109 14.17 -6.93 -3.87
N TYR A 110 12.97 -7.41 -3.54
CA TYR A 110 12.80 -8.52 -2.61
C TYR A 110 12.93 -9.91 -3.25
N THR A 111 13.11 -10.03 -4.56
CA THR A 111 13.39 -11.33 -5.21
C THR A 111 14.86 -11.77 -5.10
N GLN A 112 15.74 -10.91 -4.58
CA GLN A 112 17.15 -11.20 -4.41
C GLN A 112 17.41 -12.16 -3.23
N THR A 113 18.53 -12.88 -3.29
CA THR A 113 18.95 -13.78 -2.20
C THR A 113 19.06 -13.05 -0.86
N GLY A 114 18.61 -13.68 0.22
CA GLY A 114 18.70 -13.14 1.59
C GLY A 114 17.60 -12.14 1.96
N ARG A 115 16.68 -11.81 1.05
CA ARG A 115 15.64 -10.82 1.32
C ARG A 115 14.54 -11.30 2.26
N GLU A 116 14.43 -12.59 2.53
CA GLU A 116 13.47 -13.11 3.51
C GLU A 116 13.75 -12.57 4.91
N ALA A 117 15.02 -12.61 5.37
CA ALA A 117 15.40 -12.07 6.68
C ALA A 117 15.15 -10.55 6.77
N VAL A 118 15.39 -9.82 5.67
CA VAL A 118 15.13 -8.40 5.56
C VAL A 118 13.62 -8.11 5.69
N ALA A 119 12.77 -8.87 4.98
CA ALA A 119 11.32 -8.74 5.05
C ALA A 119 10.80 -9.04 6.48
N ARG A 120 11.26 -10.11 7.13
CA ARG A 120 10.90 -10.44 8.51
C ARG A 120 11.30 -9.34 9.50
N SER A 121 12.49 -8.75 9.34
CA SER A 121 12.96 -7.64 10.17
C SER A 121 12.07 -6.41 9.99
N PHE A 122 11.80 -6.02 8.76
CA PHE A 122 10.90 -4.91 8.41
C PHE A 122 9.49 -5.11 9.00
N MET A 123 8.88 -6.26 8.76
CA MET A 123 7.53 -6.57 9.25
C MET A 123 7.46 -6.63 10.77
N SER A 124 8.53 -7.12 11.44
CA SER A 124 8.59 -7.13 12.90
C SER A 124 8.65 -5.72 13.48
N ALA A 125 9.43 -4.82 12.87
CA ALA A 125 9.49 -3.42 13.27
C ALA A 125 8.13 -2.71 13.04
N LEU A 126 7.47 -2.96 11.92
CA LEU A 126 6.13 -2.41 11.64
C LEU A 126 5.11 -2.84 12.69
N ARG A 127 5.02 -4.13 12.99
CA ARG A 127 4.06 -4.63 13.98
C ARG A 127 4.37 -4.18 15.41
N ALA A 128 5.64 -4.00 15.75
CA ALA A 128 6.03 -3.42 17.04
C ALA A 128 5.57 -1.96 17.17
N GLY A 129 5.71 -1.17 16.10
CA GLY A 129 5.31 0.25 16.08
C GLY A 129 3.82 0.49 15.82
N MET A 130 3.15 -0.44 15.16
CA MET A 130 1.73 -0.34 14.76
C MET A 130 0.99 -1.67 14.99
N PRO A 131 0.82 -2.11 16.26
CA PRO A 131 0.34 -3.47 16.56
C PRO A 131 -1.09 -3.76 16.08
N SER A 132 -1.94 -2.74 16.03
CA SER A 132 -3.35 -2.85 15.63
C SER A 132 -3.69 -2.27 14.26
N MET A 133 -2.68 -1.74 13.54
CA MET A 133 -2.88 -1.15 12.21
C MET A 133 -3.22 -2.26 11.20
N PRO A 134 -4.33 -2.17 10.46
CA PRO A 134 -4.57 -3.06 9.33
C PRO A 134 -3.46 -2.90 8.28
N MET A 135 -2.84 -4.00 7.87
CA MET A 135 -1.74 -4.01 6.91
C MET A 135 -2.04 -4.90 5.71
N ALA A 136 -1.66 -4.45 4.54
CA ALA A 136 -1.77 -5.21 3.31
C ALA A 136 -0.42 -5.30 2.59
N LEU A 137 -0.19 -6.42 1.90
CA LEU A 137 0.90 -6.58 0.95
C LEU A 137 0.38 -6.37 -0.47
N SER A 138 0.90 -5.36 -1.16
CA SER A 138 0.79 -5.20 -2.61
C SER A 138 2.05 -5.73 -3.26
N THR A 139 1.90 -6.66 -4.19
CA THR A 139 3.00 -7.27 -4.93
C THR A 139 2.49 -7.96 -6.19
N TYR A 140 3.30 -8.81 -6.81
CA TYR A 140 2.98 -9.52 -8.04
C TYR A 140 1.63 -10.24 -8.04
N ARG A 141 0.99 -10.25 -9.21
CA ARG A 141 -0.32 -10.87 -9.39
C ARG A 141 -0.33 -12.39 -9.17
N TRP A 142 0.74 -13.10 -9.52
CA TRP A 142 0.84 -14.55 -9.46
C TRP A 142 2.13 -15.00 -8.77
N PRO A 143 2.06 -15.50 -7.53
CA PRO A 143 3.22 -16.02 -6.80
C PRO A 143 4.05 -17.05 -7.56
N SER A 144 3.42 -17.91 -8.35
CA SER A 144 4.13 -18.94 -9.13
C SER A 144 5.15 -18.40 -10.14
N TYR A 145 5.03 -17.15 -10.56
CA TYR A 145 5.99 -16.51 -11.49
C TYR A 145 7.16 -15.84 -10.77
N HIS A 146 7.08 -15.70 -9.45
CA HIS A 146 8.07 -15.01 -8.63
C HIS A 146 8.38 -15.79 -7.34
N GLY A 147 8.72 -17.10 -7.51
CA GLY A 147 8.97 -18.00 -6.38
C GLY A 147 10.09 -17.59 -5.43
N ASN A 148 10.97 -16.67 -5.86
CA ASN A 148 12.03 -16.11 -5.02
C ASN A 148 11.55 -14.97 -4.11
N PHE A 149 10.34 -14.46 -4.31
CA PHE A 149 9.80 -13.40 -3.46
C PHE A 149 9.37 -13.98 -2.10
N PRO A 150 9.72 -13.35 -0.96
CA PRO A 150 9.49 -13.90 0.37
C PRO A 150 8.04 -13.65 0.85
N TYR A 151 7.05 -14.21 0.15
CA TYR A 151 5.62 -14.01 0.45
C TYR A 151 5.27 -14.23 1.92
N ASN A 152 5.71 -15.37 2.49
CA ASN A 152 5.35 -15.73 3.87
C ASN A 152 5.94 -14.74 4.89
N ALA A 153 7.14 -14.23 4.65
CA ALA A 153 7.77 -13.25 5.54
C ALA A 153 6.97 -11.95 5.66
N PHE A 154 6.23 -11.57 4.61
CA PHE A 154 5.29 -10.44 4.64
C PHE A 154 3.91 -10.85 5.15
N LEU A 155 3.33 -11.90 4.57
CA LEU A 155 1.93 -12.28 4.79
C LEU A 155 1.64 -12.75 6.20
N GLU A 156 2.61 -13.36 6.91
CA GLU A 156 2.49 -13.72 8.32
C GLU A 156 2.03 -12.56 9.22
N LYS A 157 2.33 -11.33 8.83
CA LYS A 157 2.05 -10.12 9.60
C LYS A 157 1.13 -9.13 8.87
N CYS A 158 0.59 -9.51 7.72
CA CYS A 158 -0.42 -8.75 6.99
C CYS A 158 -1.82 -9.29 7.26
N ASP A 159 -2.80 -8.40 7.20
CA ASP A 159 -4.23 -8.76 7.30
C ASP A 159 -4.82 -9.03 5.92
N TYR A 160 -4.18 -8.50 4.86
CA TYR A 160 -4.66 -8.60 3.47
C TYR A 160 -3.52 -8.83 2.49
N ALA A 161 -3.82 -9.52 1.39
CA ALA A 161 -3.05 -9.51 0.16
C ALA A 161 -3.75 -8.65 -0.89
N MET A 162 -3.01 -7.75 -1.55
CA MET A 162 -3.48 -6.89 -2.64
C MET A 162 -2.65 -7.14 -3.90
N PRO A 163 -2.81 -8.29 -4.57
CA PRO A 163 -2.02 -8.61 -5.75
C PRO A 163 -2.30 -7.63 -6.89
N GLN A 164 -1.26 -7.21 -7.59
CA GLN A 164 -1.32 -6.26 -8.71
C GLN A 164 -1.81 -6.97 -9.98
N VAL A 165 -3.10 -7.22 -10.05
CA VAL A 165 -3.73 -7.87 -11.21
C VAL A 165 -4.09 -6.82 -12.24
N TYR A 166 -3.10 -6.44 -13.08
CA TYR A 166 -3.30 -5.49 -14.16
C TYR A 166 -3.84 -6.20 -15.42
N TRP A 167 -4.85 -5.60 -16.04
CA TRP A 167 -5.48 -6.11 -17.25
C TRP A 167 -4.98 -5.44 -18.54
N MET A 168 -3.87 -4.73 -18.46
CA MET A 168 -3.25 -4.11 -19.62
C MET A 168 -2.86 -5.19 -20.64
N GLN A 169 -3.42 -5.12 -21.85
CA GLN A 169 -3.22 -6.09 -22.94
C GLN A 169 -3.70 -7.53 -22.61
N ALA A 170 -4.38 -7.74 -21.50
CA ALA A 170 -4.99 -9.02 -21.12
C ALA A 170 -6.51 -8.93 -21.25
N HIS A 171 -7.10 -9.96 -21.84
CA HIS A 171 -8.54 -9.98 -22.16
C HIS A 171 -9.32 -10.99 -21.30
N ASN A 172 -8.72 -11.50 -20.22
CA ASN A 172 -9.35 -12.52 -19.38
C ASN A 172 -9.27 -12.18 -17.88
N PRO A 173 -9.99 -11.12 -17.42
CA PRO A 173 -9.93 -10.68 -16.04
C PRO A 173 -10.38 -11.74 -15.03
N VAL A 174 -11.36 -12.58 -15.41
CA VAL A 174 -11.86 -13.66 -14.55
C VAL A 174 -10.77 -14.70 -14.29
N TYR A 175 -10.06 -15.11 -15.34
CA TYR A 175 -8.95 -16.06 -15.19
C TYR A 175 -7.83 -15.47 -14.32
N ASP A 176 -7.41 -14.24 -14.60
CA ASP A 176 -6.30 -13.58 -13.91
C ASP A 176 -6.59 -13.42 -12.42
N LEU A 177 -7.79 -12.95 -12.06
CA LEU A 177 -8.24 -12.83 -10.67
C LEU A 177 -8.37 -14.20 -9.98
N THR A 178 -8.97 -15.18 -10.66
CA THR A 178 -9.19 -16.52 -10.10
C THR A 178 -7.83 -17.22 -9.84
N LYS A 179 -6.88 -17.11 -10.77
CA LYS A 179 -5.54 -17.66 -10.61
C LYS A 179 -4.82 -16.98 -9.43
N SER A 180 -4.83 -15.66 -9.40
CA SER A 180 -4.23 -14.88 -8.31
C SER A 180 -4.80 -15.29 -6.95
N TYR A 181 -6.12 -15.30 -6.82
CA TYR A 181 -6.79 -15.73 -5.60
C TYR A 181 -6.38 -17.14 -5.14
N LYS A 182 -6.40 -18.12 -6.05
CA LYS A 182 -6.03 -19.50 -5.72
C LYS A 182 -4.59 -19.63 -5.25
N GLU A 183 -3.65 -18.91 -5.90
CA GLU A 183 -2.24 -18.97 -5.53
C GLU A 183 -1.97 -18.30 -4.16
N PHE A 184 -2.59 -17.16 -3.88
CA PHE A 184 -2.46 -16.51 -2.56
C PHE A 184 -3.15 -17.32 -1.45
N MET A 185 -4.28 -17.97 -1.72
CA MET A 185 -4.91 -18.88 -0.75
C MET A 185 -4.03 -20.10 -0.44
N ALA A 186 -3.31 -20.61 -1.43
CA ALA A 186 -2.36 -21.72 -1.22
C ALA A 186 -1.17 -21.31 -0.31
N LEU A 187 -0.69 -20.06 -0.42
CA LEU A 187 0.34 -19.53 0.47
C LEU A 187 -0.16 -19.39 1.92
N ALA A 188 -1.43 -19.02 2.11
CA ALA A 188 -2.02 -18.88 3.44
C ALA A 188 -2.29 -20.23 4.14
N ALA A 189 -2.34 -21.33 3.39
CA ALA A 189 -2.59 -22.68 3.88
C ALA A 189 -1.29 -23.48 4.16
N ALA A 190 -0.14 -22.96 3.77
CA ALA A 190 1.18 -23.60 3.93
C ALA A 190 1.90 -23.11 5.19
#